data_8a2fafe10446e39f7e67609977828dff
#
_entry.id   8a2fafe10446e39f7e67609977828dff
#
_cell.length_a   1.000
_cell.length_b   1.000
_cell.length_c   1.000
_cell.angle_alpha   90.00
_cell.angle_beta   90.00
_cell.angle_gamma   90.00
#
_symmetry.space_group_name_H-M   'P 1'
#
loop_
_entity.id
_entity.type
_entity.pdbx_description
1 polymer ?
#
loop_
_entity_poly.entity_id
_entity_poly.type
_entity_poly.pdbx_seq_one_letter_code
_entity_poly.pdbx_strand_id
1 'polypeptide(L)'
;MLDTSQARPSPAAPATSLHPERXCPVSPVVDIVFSRWTTPILWALHAFGRQRFVELERRIGTITPKVLTQRLRQLERDGLVVRTYHQEVPPRVEYEISELGASLAPLFATLAGWSQANLDRVEQARRSFDTAQQNREVRRR
;
A
#
# COMPACT_ATOMS: atom_id res chain seq x y z
N MET A 1 -49.86 16.06 30.91
CA MET A 1 -48.52 16.48 30.51
C MET A 1 -48.00 15.56 29.45
N LEU A 2 -47.92 16.06 28.24
CA LEU A 2 -47.44 15.29 27.10
C LEU A 2 -46.00 15.58 26.82
N ASP A 3 -45.17 14.59 26.99
CA ASP A 3 -43.74 14.69 26.70
C ASP A 3 -43.54 14.48 25.21
N THR A 4 -43.42 15.57 24.48
CA THR A 4 -43.12 15.49 23.06
C THR A 4 -41.60 15.40 22.92
N SER A 5 -41.11 14.19 23.03
CA SER A 5 -39.72 13.91 22.69
C SER A 5 -39.58 14.03 21.18
N GLN A 6 -39.21 15.21 20.72
CA GLN A 6 -38.92 15.41 19.31
C GLN A 6 -37.54 14.82 19.05
N ALA A 7 -37.52 13.69 18.39
CA ALA A 7 -36.27 13.12 17.91
C ALA A 7 -35.68 14.09 16.89
N ARG A 8 -34.48 14.57 17.20
CA ARG A 8 -33.75 15.41 16.25
C ARG A 8 -33.42 14.59 14.99
N PRO A 9 -33.72 15.11 13.83
CA PRO A 9 -33.31 14.40 12.63
C PRO A 9 -31.79 14.30 12.59
N SER A 10 -31.31 13.11 12.29
CA SER A 10 -29.90 12.86 12.10
C SER A 10 -29.38 13.78 11.00
N PRO A 11 -28.22 14.39 11.15
CA PRO A 11 -27.72 15.24 10.06
C PRO A 11 -27.57 14.41 8.79
N ALA A 12 -28.11 14.93 7.73
CA ALA A 12 -28.00 14.29 6.42
C ALA A 12 -26.52 14.12 6.08
N ALA A 13 -26.18 12.95 5.59
CA ALA A 13 -24.84 12.70 5.11
C ALA A 13 -24.46 13.76 4.07
N PRO A 14 -23.25 14.30 4.13
CA PRO A 14 -22.86 15.32 3.18
C PRO A 14 -23.00 14.81 1.74
N ALA A 15 -23.45 15.66 0.88
CA ALA A 15 -23.61 15.31 -0.53
C ALA A 15 -22.31 14.74 -1.06
N THR A 16 -22.37 13.53 -1.53
CA THR A 16 -21.22 12.83 -2.08
C THR A 16 -20.73 13.61 -3.28
N SER A 17 -19.55 14.16 -3.19
CA SER A 17 -18.97 14.83 -4.34
C SER A 17 -18.75 13.79 -5.45
N LEU A 18 -18.98 14.21 -6.68
CA LEU A 18 -18.95 13.32 -7.84
C LEU A 18 -17.54 12.94 -8.29
N HIS A 19 -16.61 12.85 -7.35
CA HIS A 19 -15.27 12.35 -7.65
C HIS A 19 -15.29 10.84 -7.77
N PRO A 20 -14.97 10.28 -8.94
CA PRO A 20 -15.00 8.81 -9.11
C PRO A 20 -14.15 8.05 -8.09
N GLU A 21 -13.07 8.64 -7.65
CA GLU A 21 -12.18 8.01 -6.67
C GLU A 21 -12.84 7.82 -5.31
N ARG A 22 -13.87 8.59 -5.02
CA ARG A 22 -14.61 8.42 -3.76
C ARG A 22 -15.62 7.30 -3.77
N UNK A 23 -15.78 6.94 -4.80
CA UNK A 23 -16.71 5.99 -4.96
C UNK A 23 -16.20 4.69 -4.79
N CYS A 24 -15.09 4.66 -5.09
CA CYS A 24 -14.41 3.36 -5.00
C CYS A 24 -14.15 3.04 -3.52
N PRO A 25 -14.61 1.90 -3.04
CA PRO A 25 -14.44 1.58 -1.62
C PRO A 25 -12.98 1.49 -1.17
N VAL A 26 -12.04 1.21 -2.07
CA VAL A 26 -10.64 1.09 -1.69
C VAL A 26 -9.86 2.39 -1.86
N SER A 27 -10.47 3.44 -2.43
CA SER A 27 -9.77 4.70 -2.64
C SER A 27 -9.12 5.29 -1.37
N PRO A 28 -9.78 5.24 -0.21
CA PRO A 28 -9.16 5.81 1.00
C PRO A 28 -7.84 5.16 1.38
N VAL A 29 -7.60 3.92 0.98
CA VAL A 29 -6.37 3.21 1.36
C VAL A 29 -5.39 3.02 0.20
N VAL A 30 -5.76 3.48 -0.99
CA VAL A 30 -4.89 3.30 -2.17
C VAL A 30 -3.52 3.91 -1.95
N ASP A 31 -3.48 5.13 -1.45
CA ASP A 31 -2.20 5.82 -1.21
C ASP A 31 -1.42 5.22 -0.05
N ILE A 32 -2.11 4.57 0.88
CA ILE A 32 -1.48 3.94 2.02
C ILE A 32 -0.85 2.60 1.62
N VAL A 33 -1.61 1.77 0.92
CA VAL A 33 -1.27 0.36 0.70
C VAL A 33 -0.57 0.12 -0.62
N PHE A 34 -0.94 0.84 -1.67
CA PHE A 34 -0.51 0.53 -3.03
C PHE A 34 0.60 1.42 -3.58
N SER A 35 1.31 2.15 -2.73
CA SER A 35 2.50 2.84 -3.20
C SER A 35 3.56 1.77 -3.54
N ARG A 36 4.44 2.08 -4.47
CA ARG A 36 5.42 1.13 -4.99
C ARG A 36 6.21 0.43 -3.89
N TRP A 37 6.59 1.19 -2.86
CA TRP A 37 7.53 0.66 -1.86
C TRP A 37 6.87 0.15 -0.59
N THR A 38 5.58 0.44 -0.40
CA THR A 38 4.87 0.02 0.82
C THR A 38 4.85 -1.49 0.96
N THR A 39 4.45 -2.20 -0.10
CA THR A 39 4.34 -3.66 -0.05
C THR A 39 5.69 -4.33 0.24
N PRO A 40 6.78 -3.98 -0.47
CA PRO A 40 8.09 -4.57 -0.15
C PRO A 40 8.55 -4.31 1.28
N ILE A 41 8.33 -3.09 1.79
CA ILE A 41 8.74 -2.75 3.16
C ILE A 41 7.94 -3.57 4.17
N LEU A 42 6.61 -3.56 4.05
CA LEU A 42 5.77 -4.29 5.00
C LEU A 42 6.02 -5.79 4.93
N TRP A 43 6.22 -6.32 3.71
CA TRP A 43 6.52 -7.73 3.54
C TRP A 43 7.82 -8.09 4.25
N ALA A 44 8.86 -7.30 4.07
CA ALA A 44 10.16 -7.57 4.68
C ALA A 44 10.07 -7.54 6.21
N LEU A 45 9.36 -6.55 6.75
CA LEU A 45 9.19 -6.46 8.20
C LEU A 45 8.34 -7.61 8.75
N HIS A 46 7.32 -8.02 8.01
CA HIS A 46 6.48 -9.13 8.42
C HIS A 46 7.23 -10.46 8.38
N ALA A 47 7.98 -10.69 7.30
CA ALA A 47 8.66 -11.97 7.07
C ALA A 47 9.90 -12.15 7.94
N PHE A 48 10.66 -11.09 8.16
CA PHE A 48 11.96 -11.17 8.83
C PHE A 48 12.00 -10.51 10.20
N GLY A 49 10.90 -9.87 10.61
CA GLY A 49 10.81 -9.25 11.92
C GLY A 49 11.49 -7.89 11.99
N ARG A 50 11.83 -7.50 13.22
CA ARG A 50 12.42 -6.18 13.50
C ARG A 50 13.75 -6.03 12.77
N GLN A 51 13.96 -4.86 12.16
CA GLN A 51 15.15 -4.61 11.36
C GLN A 51 15.61 -3.17 11.49
N ARG A 52 16.91 -2.97 11.30
CA ARG A 52 17.52 -1.65 11.18
C ARG A 52 17.34 -1.15 9.74
N PHE A 53 17.53 0.16 9.57
CA PHE A 53 17.42 0.81 8.27
C PHE A 53 18.31 0.12 7.21
N VAL A 54 19.57 -0.13 7.55
CA VAL A 54 20.53 -0.73 6.61
C VAL A 54 20.10 -2.13 6.20
N GLU A 55 19.53 -2.89 7.12
CA GLU A 55 19.05 -4.23 6.83
C GLU A 55 17.88 -4.21 5.85
N LEU A 56 16.93 -3.29 6.07
CA LEU A 56 15.80 -3.09 5.15
C LEU A 56 16.28 -2.68 3.78
N GLU A 57 17.22 -1.74 3.73
CA GLU A 57 17.76 -1.25 2.47
C GLU A 57 18.37 -2.40 1.67
N ARG A 58 19.15 -3.25 2.31
CA ARG A 58 19.77 -4.40 1.65
C ARG A 58 18.73 -5.39 1.15
N ARG A 59 17.71 -5.66 1.94
CA ARG A 59 16.70 -6.67 1.58
C ARG A 59 15.87 -6.22 0.39
N ILE A 60 15.53 -4.94 0.35
CA ILE A 60 14.72 -4.41 -0.75
C ILE A 60 15.59 -4.25 -2.01
N GLY A 61 16.80 -3.80 -1.84
CA GLY A 61 17.83 -3.81 -2.88
C GLY A 61 17.82 -2.61 -3.81
N THR A 62 16.67 -2.26 -4.34
CA THR A 62 16.58 -1.25 -5.40
C THR A 62 16.10 0.11 -4.91
N ILE A 63 15.77 0.23 -3.64
CA ILE A 63 15.29 1.48 -3.06
C ILE A 63 16.46 2.39 -2.67
N THR A 64 16.32 3.69 -2.91
CA THR A 64 17.33 4.65 -2.46
C THR A 64 17.12 4.97 -0.97
N PRO A 65 18.18 5.36 -0.25
CA PRO A 65 18.02 5.76 1.16
C PRO A 65 17.02 6.87 1.36
N LYS A 66 16.98 7.84 0.46
CA LYS A 66 16.04 8.96 0.55
C LYS A 66 14.59 8.47 0.49
N VAL A 67 14.30 7.60 -0.47
CA VAL A 67 12.94 7.08 -0.66
C VAL A 67 12.56 6.17 0.52
N LEU A 68 13.48 5.32 0.97
CA LEU A 68 13.21 4.46 2.12
C LEU A 68 12.89 5.29 3.37
N THR A 69 13.66 6.34 3.61
CA THR A 69 13.42 7.25 4.74
C THR A 69 12.00 7.84 4.65
N GLN A 70 11.64 8.35 3.48
CA GLN A 70 10.32 8.96 3.27
C GLN A 70 9.20 7.96 3.48
N ARG A 71 9.37 6.76 2.94
CA ARG A 71 8.32 5.74 3.05
C ARG A 71 8.17 5.23 4.48
N LEU A 72 9.28 5.03 5.18
CA LEU A 72 9.22 4.60 6.58
C LEU A 72 8.51 5.64 7.46
N ARG A 73 8.81 6.92 7.23
CA ARG A 73 8.11 7.99 7.94
C ARG A 73 6.61 7.97 7.66
N GLN A 74 6.24 7.77 6.38
CA GLN A 74 4.83 7.72 6.00
C GLN A 74 4.14 6.52 6.67
N LEU A 75 4.79 5.36 6.66
CA LEU A 75 4.22 4.15 7.27
C LEU A 75 4.11 4.29 8.79
N GLU A 76 5.09 4.93 9.40
CA GLU A 76 5.05 5.22 10.84
C GLU A 76 3.89 6.17 11.14
N ARG A 77 3.74 7.23 10.34
CA ARG A 77 2.66 8.19 10.50
C ARG A 77 1.29 7.53 10.38
N ASP A 78 1.15 6.57 9.46
CA ASP A 78 -0.10 5.86 9.24
C ASP A 78 -0.32 4.73 10.25
N GLY A 79 0.63 4.50 11.15
CA GLY A 79 0.48 3.50 12.20
C GLY A 79 0.77 2.07 11.76
N LEU A 80 1.37 1.88 10.58
CA LEU A 80 1.65 0.54 10.05
C LEU A 80 3.01 0.00 10.45
N VAL A 81 3.92 0.89 10.84
CA VAL A 81 5.29 0.56 11.24
C VAL A 81 5.58 1.27 12.55
N VAL A 82 6.28 0.57 13.44
CA VAL A 82 6.75 1.12 14.72
C VAL A 82 8.25 1.35 14.60
N ARG A 83 8.66 2.57 14.95
CA ARG A 83 10.06 2.94 14.99
C ARG A 83 10.50 3.00 16.43
N THR A 84 11.55 2.29 16.78
CA THR A 84 12.11 2.29 18.12
C THR A 84 13.52 2.87 18.09
N TYR A 85 13.72 3.94 18.85
CA TYR A 85 15.01 4.58 18.99
C TYR A 85 15.65 4.09 20.28
N HIS A 86 16.88 3.57 20.18
CA HIS A 86 17.65 3.12 21.33
C HIS A 86 18.74 4.14 21.60
N GLN A 87 18.68 4.74 22.79
CA GLN A 87 19.64 5.76 23.20
C GLN A 87 20.94 5.09 23.66
N GLU A 88 21.72 4.67 22.69
CA GLU A 88 22.99 3.99 22.88
C GLU A 88 24.09 4.79 22.20
N VAL A 89 25.34 4.31 22.34
CA VAL A 89 26.49 4.89 21.66
C VAL A 89 27.15 3.77 20.85
N PRO A 90 27.06 3.77 19.52
CA PRO A 90 26.29 4.69 18.67
C PRO A 90 24.78 4.44 18.78
N PRO A 91 23.96 5.43 18.46
CA PRO A 91 22.51 5.26 18.55
C PRO A 91 22.00 4.23 17.54
N ARG A 92 20.94 3.54 17.93
CA ARG A 92 20.35 2.48 17.13
C ARG A 92 18.87 2.77 16.90
N VAL A 93 18.41 2.64 15.67
CA VAL A 93 17.00 2.75 15.31
C VAL A 93 16.55 1.46 14.67
N GLU A 94 15.44 0.94 15.14
CA GLU A 94 14.86 -0.29 14.61
C GLU A 94 13.43 -0.06 14.17
N TYR A 95 13.02 -0.82 13.18
CA TYR A 95 11.67 -0.77 12.61
C TYR A 95 11.03 -2.12 12.70
N GLU A 96 9.73 -2.15 12.99
CA GLU A 96 8.97 -3.39 12.98
C GLU A 96 7.55 -3.11 12.50
N ILE A 97 6.91 -4.13 11.96
CA ILE A 97 5.52 -3.98 11.55
C ILE A 97 4.65 -3.89 12.80
N SER A 98 3.67 -2.98 12.79
CA SER A 98 2.73 -2.85 13.88
C SER A 98 1.64 -3.92 13.77
N GLU A 99 0.83 -4.04 14.82
CA GLU A 99 -0.34 -4.91 14.76
C GLU A 99 -1.27 -4.50 13.61
N LEU A 100 -1.47 -3.20 13.43
CA LEU A 100 -2.28 -2.69 12.33
C LEU A 100 -1.66 -3.04 10.97
N GLY A 101 -0.34 -2.87 10.83
CA GLY A 101 0.35 -3.25 9.59
C GLY A 101 0.22 -4.74 9.31
N ALA A 102 0.37 -5.57 10.34
CA ALA A 102 0.26 -7.01 10.18
C ALA A 102 -1.15 -7.44 9.76
N SER A 103 -2.16 -6.65 10.09
CA SER A 103 -3.54 -6.95 9.70
C SER A 103 -3.76 -6.87 8.19
N LEU A 104 -2.81 -6.31 7.45
CA LEU A 104 -2.85 -6.29 5.99
C LEU A 104 -2.34 -7.59 5.35
N ALA A 105 -1.76 -8.49 6.13
CA ALA A 105 -1.18 -9.73 5.58
C ALA A 105 -2.18 -10.57 4.76
N PRO A 106 -3.43 -10.74 5.20
CA PRO A 106 -4.40 -11.49 4.36
C PRO A 106 -4.64 -10.85 3.01
N LEU A 107 -4.65 -9.51 2.94
CA LEU A 107 -4.82 -8.80 1.68
C LEU A 107 -3.64 -9.09 0.74
N PHE A 108 -2.43 -9.02 1.26
CA PHE A 108 -1.24 -9.28 0.45
C PHE A 108 -1.18 -10.73 -0.01
N ALA A 109 -1.60 -11.67 0.85
CA ALA A 109 -1.66 -13.08 0.47
C ALA A 109 -2.65 -13.30 -0.68
N THR A 110 -3.79 -12.64 -0.64
CA THR A 110 -4.79 -12.73 -1.70
C THR A 110 -4.22 -12.16 -3.02
N LEU A 111 -3.54 -11.02 -2.95
CA LEU A 111 -2.93 -10.43 -4.13
C LEU A 111 -1.83 -11.32 -4.71
N ALA A 112 -1.02 -11.92 -3.84
CA ALA A 112 0.04 -12.84 -4.28
C ALA A 112 -0.56 -14.05 -4.99
N GLY A 113 -1.65 -14.60 -4.46
CA GLY A 113 -2.36 -15.70 -5.10
C GLY A 113 -2.92 -15.33 -6.47
N TRP A 114 -3.50 -14.15 -6.57
CA TRP A 114 -4.00 -13.66 -7.86
C TRP A 114 -2.85 -13.53 -8.87
N SER A 115 -1.74 -13.02 -8.40
CA SER A 115 -0.55 -12.85 -9.25
C SER A 115 -0.06 -14.19 -9.79
N GLN A 116 0.07 -15.18 -8.92
CA GLN A 116 0.51 -16.53 -9.33
C GLN A 116 -0.45 -17.15 -10.35
N ALA A 117 -1.73 -16.93 -10.17
CA ALA A 117 -2.74 -17.54 -11.05
C ALA A 117 -2.88 -16.82 -12.38
N ASN A 118 -2.59 -15.53 -12.45
CA ASN A 118 -3.01 -14.69 -13.57
C ASN A 118 -1.91 -13.91 -14.27
N LEU A 119 -0.71 -13.83 -13.72
CA LEU A 119 0.32 -12.98 -14.32
C LEU A 119 0.69 -13.40 -15.72
N ASP A 120 0.69 -14.72 -16.01
CA ASP A 120 0.94 -15.22 -17.36
C ASP A 120 -0.11 -14.71 -18.36
N ARG A 121 -1.37 -14.62 -17.89
CA ARG A 121 -2.46 -14.11 -18.74
C ARG A 121 -2.27 -12.63 -19.04
N VAL A 122 -1.80 -11.88 -18.06
CA VAL A 122 -1.49 -10.45 -18.24
C VAL A 122 -0.37 -10.29 -19.27
N GLU A 123 0.69 -11.07 -19.14
CA GLU A 123 1.82 -11.00 -20.05
C GLU A 123 1.41 -11.41 -21.48
N GLN A 124 0.57 -12.41 -21.59
CA GLN A 124 0.05 -12.84 -22.89
C GLN A 124 -0.79 -11.72 -23.53
N ALA A 125 -1.61 -11.05 -22.75
CA ALA A 125 -2.41 -9.93 -23.25
C ALA A 125 -1.52 -8.78 -23.73
N ARG A 126 -0.44 -8.51 -23.00
CA ARG A 126 0.54 -7.49 -23.40
C ARG A 126 1.19 -7.83 -24.75
N ARG A 127 1.60 -9.07 -24.90
CA ARG A 127 2.23 -9.52 -26.16
C ARG A 127 1.26 -9.40 -27.33
N SER A 128 0.01 -9.80 -27.12
CA SER A 128 -1.02 -9.71 -28.18
C SER A 128 -1.27 -8.25 -28.59
N PHE A 129 -1.33 -7.36 -27.60
CA PHE A 129 -1.53 -5.94 -27.87
C PHE A 129 -0.34 -5.37 -28.67
N ASP A 130 0.88 -5.69 -28.25
CA ASP A 130 2.09 -5.17 -28.90
C ASP A 130 2.19 -5.66 -30.32
N THR A 131 1.87 -6.94 -30.57
CA THR A 131 1.88 -7.50 -31.93
C THR A 131 0.85 -6.79 -32.82
N ALA A 132 -0.36 -6.56 -32.30
CA ALA A 132 -1.40 -5.87 -33.05
C ALA A 132 -0.99 -4.43 -33.40
N GLN A 133 -0.32 -3.75 -32.47
CA GLN A 133 0.18 -2.40 -32.71
C GLN A 133 1.24 -2.38 -33.79
N GLN A 134 2.18 -3.33 -33.78
CA GLN A 134 3.20 -3.44 -34.80
C GLN A 134 2.57 -3.67 -36.17
N ASN A 135 1.58 -4.54 -36.28
CA ASN A 135 0.89 -4.82 -37.51
C ASN A 135 0.19 -3.59 -38.08
N ARG A 136 -0.41 -2.79 -37.20
CA ARG A 136 -1.06 -1.53 -37.59
C ARG A 136 -0.05 -0.54 -38.17
N GLU A 137 1.11 -0.43 -37.54
CA GLU A 137 2.16 0.48 -38.00
C GLU A 137 2.71 0.05 -39.37
N VAL A 138 2.89 -1.25 -39.58
CA VAL A 138 3.35 -1.78 -40.89
C VAL A 138 2.32 -1.46 -41.96
N ARG A 139 1.03 -1.63 -41.70
CA ARG A 139 -0.03 -1.36 -42.69
C ARG A 139 -0.12 0.12 -43.07
N ARG A 140 0.31 1.01 -42.20
CA ARG A 140 0.28 2.46 -42.47
C ARG A 140 1.44 2.94 -43.34
N ARG A 141 2.48 2.13 -43.56
CA ARG A 141 3.63 2.48 -44.37
C ARG A 141 3.34 2.17 -45.88
#